data_8c62bc8b6830ace151b3e9d27abf6cb8
#
_entry.id   8c62bc8b6830ace151b3e9d27abf6cb8
#
_cell.length_a   1.000
_cell.length_b   1.000
_cell.length_c   1.000
_cell.angle_alpha   90.00
_cell.angle_beta   90.00
_cell.angle_gamma   90.00
#
_symmetry.space_group_name_H-M   'P 1'
#
loop_
_entity.id
_entity.type
_entity.pdbx_description
1 polymer ?
#
loop_
_entity_poly.entity_id
_entity_poly.type
_entity_poly.pdbx_seq_one_letter_code
_entity_poly.pdbx_strand_id
1 'polypeptide(L)'
;MNQYESPVNTIPPAAIAMALLIIGVEIVFSAAGAGFVGGAEGIGWRLSALQKYAYSPLVWDAIIERNEYSFDLFKRFVTYAFVNSNFLSSIFAAALTLALGKFVGEIFGNIPMLIVFFVSIIFGAVVFGVVLDGLRPLYGSFVPVYGLIGAYTYVIFVRLGSLGANQLQAFRLIGILLAIQLVFGLVFGGDQIWIAELAGFVAGFFASVLAAPGGWTAFVNRMRRPR
;
A
#
# COMPACT_ATOMS: atom_id res chain seq x y z
N MET A 1 12.21 39.08 -15.37
CA MET A 1 11.26 38.08 -15.89
C MET A 1 10.75 37.32 -14.66
N ASN A 2 9.54 37.67 -14.19
CA ASN A 2 8.93 36.97 -13.06
C ASN A 2 8.48 35.61 -13.55
N GLN A 3 9.17 34.54 -13.15
CA GLN A 3 8.62 33.21 -13.23
C GLN A 3 7.43 33.16 -12.27
N TYR A 4 6.22 33.17 -12.82
CA TYR A 4 5.02 32.79 -12.08
C TYR A 4 5.21 31.32 -11.71
N GLU A 5 5.70 31.05 -10.51
CA GLU A 5 5.59 29.73 -9.92
C GLU A 5 4.09 29.43 -9.87
N SER A 6 3.68 28.37 -10.56
CA SER A 6 2.30 27.89 -10.52
C SER A 6 1.93 27.65 -9.06
N PRO A 7 0.88 28.30 -8.50
CA PRO A 7 0.53 28.18 -7.09
C PRO A 7 0.07 26.77 -6.70
N VAL A 8 -0.01 25.84 -7.64
CA VAL A 8 -0.38 24.45 -7.42
C VAL A 8 0.74 23.56 -7.99
N ASN A 9 1.50 22.95 -7.09
CA ASN A 9 2.45 21.92 -7.48
C ASN A 9 1.69 20.77 -8.17
N THR A 10 2.12 20.42 -9.39
CA THR A 10 1.47 19.36 -10.17
C THR A 10 1.56 18.02 -9.44
N ILE A 11 0.43 17.35 -9.31
CA ILE A 11 0.40 16.03 -8.67
C ILE A 11 1.17 15.04 -9.57
N PRO A 12 2.09 14.23 -9.01
CA PRO A 12 2.84 13.24 -9.78
C PRO A 12 1.90 12.30 -10.55
N PRO A 13 2.11 12.09 -11.86
CA PRO A 13 1.24 11.25 -12.68
C PRO A 13 1.06 9.81 -12.14
N ALA A 14 2.09 9.26 -11.50
CA ALA A 14 2.03 7.95 -10.88
C ALA A 14 1.00 7.89 -9.73
N ALA A 15 0.92 8.93 -8.89
CA ALA A 15 -0.06 8.99 -7.81
C ALA A 15 -1.48 9.09 -8.35
N ILE A 16 -1.68 9.90 -9.40
CA ILE A 16 -2.98 10.00 -10.10
C ILE A 16 -3.36 8.65 -10.70
N ALA A 17 -2.45 7.99 -11.41
CA ALA A 17 -2.71 6.71 -12.05
C ALA A 17 -3.14 5.63 -11.04
N MET A 18 -2.46 5.51 -9.90
CA MET A 18 -2.80 4.54 -8.86
C MET A 18 -4.15 4.87 -8.19
N ALA A 19 -4.41 6.14 -7.87
CA ALA A 19 -5.70 6.55 -7.32
C ALA A 19 -6.85 6.31 -8.31
N LEU A 20 -6.66 6.63 -9.59
CA LEU A 20 -7.64 6.36 -10.64
C LEU A 20 -7.88 4.87 -10.87
N LEU A 21 -6.85 4.04 -10.74
CA LEU A 21 -7.01 2.58 -10.83
C LEU A 21 -7.89 2.06 -9.70
N ILE A 22 -7.65 2.49 -8.45
CA ILE A 22 -8.46 2.12 -7.28
C ILE A 22 -9.92 2.57 -7.46
N ILE A 23 -10.14 3.82 -7.84
CA ILE A 23 -11.48 4.37 -8.04
C ILE A 23 -12.16 3.77 -9.26
N GLY A 24 -11.43 3.51 -10.35
CA GLY A 24 -11.97 2.91 -11.56
C GLY A 24 -12.55 1.51 -11.31
N VAL A 25 -11.83 0.68 -10.57
CA VAL A 25 -12.34 -0.64 -10.14
C VAL A 25 -13.60 -0.47 -9.28
N GLU A 26 -13.59 0.47 -8.35
CA GLU A 26 -14.75 0.74 -7.48
C GLU A 26 -15.97 1.23 -8.26
N ILE A 27 -15.79 2.13 -9.23
CA ILE A 27 -16.89 2.62 -10.07
C ILE A 27 -17.57 1.44 -10.78
N VAL A 28 -16.79 0.50 -11.32
CA VAL A 28 -17.35 -0.68 -11.99
C VAL A 28 -18.19 -1.52 -11.02
N PHE A 29 -17.69 -1.80 -9.82
CA PHE A 29 -18.43 -2.59 -8.83
C PHE A 29 -19.65 -1.86 -8.28
N SER A 30 -19.57 -0.54 -8.08
CA SER A 30 -20.69 0.25 -7.60
C SER A 30 -21.77 0.37 -8.67
N ALA A 31 -21.40 0.58 -9.94
CA ALA A 31 -22.36 0.62 -11.05
C ALA A 31 -23.04 -0.74 -11.27
N ALA A 32 -22.29 -1.83 -11.14
CA ALA A 32 -22.83 -3.19 -11.24
C ALA A 32 -23.78 -3.49 -10.06
N GLY A 33 -23.39 -3.14 -8.84
CA GLY A 33 -24.24 -3.30 -7.66
C GLY A 33 -25.53 -2.47 -7.69
N ALA A 34 -25.51 -1.32 -8.37
CA ALA A 34 -26.69 -0.48 -8.60
C ALA A 34 -27.54 -0.93 -9.82
N GLY A 35 -27.12 -1.99 -10.53
CA GLY A 35 -27.84 -2.52 -11.68
C GLY A 35 -27.64 -1.77 -13.00
N PHE A 36 -26.76 -0.76 -13.05
CA PHE A 36 -26.47 -0.02 -14.29
C PHE A 36 -25.65 -0.84 -15.29
N VAL A 37 -24.87 -1.82 -14.83
CA VAL A 37 -23.99 -2.66 -15.65
C VAL A 37 -24.14 -4.12 -15.24
N GLY A 38 -24.16 -5.05 -16.23
CA GLY A 38 -24.17 -6.50 -16.00
C GLY A 38 -25.53 -7.07 -15.58
N GLY A 39 -26.58 -6.27 -15.51
CA GLY A 39 -27.92 -6.75 -15.15
C GLY A 39 -27.95 -7.47 -13.78
N ALA A 40 -28.74 -8.54 -13.66
CA ALA A 40 -28.86 -9.33 -12.42
C ALA A 40 -27.52 -9.97 -11.97
N GLU A 41 -26.63 -10.34 -12.92
CA GLU A 41 -25.33 -10.92 -12.61
C GLU A 41 -24.35 -9.89 -12.04
N GLY A 42 -24.51 -8.61 -12.41
CA GLY A 42 -23.66 -7.52 -11.94
C GLY A 42 -23.64 -7.33 -10.43
N ILE A 43 -24.75 -7.63 -9.75
CA ILE A 43 -24.88 -7.52 -8.30
C ILE A 43 -23.85 -8.38 -7.56
N GLY A 44 -23.45 -9.52 -8.12
CA GLY A 44 -22.45 -10.45 -7.56
C GLY A 44 -21.00 -10.17 -7.91
N TRP A 45 -20.73 -9.20 -8.80
CA TRP A 45 -19.36 -9.00 -9.36
C TRP A 45 -18.31 -8.69 -8.31
N ARG A 46 -18.63 -7.88 -7.30
CA ARG A 46 -17.69 -7.59 -6.19
C ARG A 46 -17.31 -8.86 -5.44
N LEU A 47 -18.29 -9.69 -5.09
CA LEU A 47 -18.04 -10.95 -4.38
C LEU A 47 -17.21 -11.91 -5.23
N SER A 48 -17.56 -12.05 -6.51
CA SER A 48 -16.81 -12.86 -7.47
C SER A 48 -15.37 -12.36 -7.65
N ALA A 49 -15.17 -11.03 -7.66
CA ALA A 49 -13.85 -10.43 -7.73
C ALA A 49 -13.03 -10.70 -6.46
N LEU A 50 -13.62 -10.59 -5.28
CA LEU A 50 -12.96 -10.96 -4.03
C LEU A 50 -12.54 -12.43 -4.03
N GLN A 51 -13.39 -13.35 -4.47
CA GLN A 51 -13.06 -14.78 -4.56
C GLN A 51 -11.91 -15.05 -5.55
N LYS A 52 -11.86 -14.31 -6.65
CA LYS A 52 -10.89 -14.54 -7.74
C LYS A 52 -9.56 -13.83 -7.54
N TYR A 53 -9.56 -12.64 -6.92
CA TYR A 53 -8.42 -11.74 -6.88
C TYR A 53 -7.89 -11.47 -5.48
N ALA A 54 -8.64 -11.75 -4.39
CA ALA A 54 -8.11 -11.66 -3.05
C ALA A 54 -6.98 -12.67 -2.83
N TYR A 55 -6.04 -12.30 -2.00
CA TYR A 55 -4.98 -13.18 -1.56
C TYR A 55 -5.42 -13.92 -0.28
N SER A 56 -4.85 -15.07 0.01
CA SER A 56 -5.03 -15.80 1.26
C SER A 56 -3.78 -16.63 1.58
N PRO A 57 -3.55 -17.04 2.84
CA PRO A 57 -2.45 -17.92 3.19
C PRO A 57 -2.42 -19.22 2.38
N LEU A 58 -3.57 -19.74 1.96
CA LEU A 58 -3.63 -20.94 1.09
C LEU A 58 -2.94 -20.75 -0.26
N VAL A 59 -2.81 -19.51 -0.74
CA VAL A 59 -2.04 -19.21 -1.96
C VAL A 59 -0.55 -19.41 -1.70
N TRP A 60 -0.09 -19.01 -0.51
CA TRP A 60 1.28 -19.24 -0.06
C TRP A 60 1.58 -20.74 0.07
N ASP A 61 0.70 -21.49 0.78
CA ASP A 61 0.84 -22.94 0.98
C ASP A 61 0.82 -23.70 -0.35
N ALA A 62 -0.03 -23.28 -1.31
CA ALA A 62 -0.06 -23.87 -2.65
C ALA A 62 1.29 -23.74 -3.35
N ILE A 63 1.94 -22.58 -3.26
CA ILE A 63 3.21 -22.32 -3.92
C ILE A 63 4.37 -23.03 -3.18
N ILE A 64 4.44 -22.92 -1.86
CA ILE A 64 5.61 -23.37 -1.07
C ILE A 64 5.53 -24.85 -0.70
N GLU A 65 4.35 -25.31 -0.26
CA GLU A 65 4.20 -26.69 0.22
C GLU A 65 3.81 -27.65 -0.89
N ARG A 66 2.91 -27.22 -1.80
CA ARG A 66 2.40 -28.07 -2.87
C ARG A 66 3.14 -27.92 -4.20
N ASN A 67 4.06 -26.94 -4.30
CA ASN A 67 4.81 -26.60 -5.52
C ASN A 67 3.89 -26.32 -6.72
N GLU A 68 2.75 -25.69 -6.48
CA GLU A 68 1.79 -25.30 -7.51
C GLU A 68 2.14 -23.91 -8.05
N TYR A 69 2.67 -23.86 -9.27
CA TYR A 69 3.06 -22.61 -9.93
C TYR A 69 2.07 -22.28 -11.05
N SER A 70 1.07 -21.46 -10.76
CA SER A 70 0.13 -20.98 -11.77
C SER A 70 0.06 -19.45 -11.77
N PHE A 71 -0.24 -18.86 -12.93
CA PHE A 71 -0.43 -17.41 -13.05
C PHE A 71 -1.56 -16.92 -12.13
N ASP A 72 -2.61 -17.73 -11.92
CA ASP A 72 -3.72 -17.41 -11.04
C ASP A 72 -3.32 -17.24 -9.57
N LEU A 73 -2.32 -17.98 -9.10
CA LEU A 73 -1.77 -17.83 -7.75
C LEU A 73 -0.89 -16.57 -7.66
N PHE A 74 0.03 -16.39 -8.61
CA PHE A 74 0.96 -15.25 -8.59
C PHE A 74 0.28 -13.89 -8.75
N LYS A 75 -0.74 -13.78 -9.61
CA LYS A 75 -1.45 -12.51 -9.78
C LYS A 75 -2.08 -12.02 -8.48
N ARG A 76 -2.50 -12.91 -7.57
CA ARG A 76 -3.15 -12.57 -6.31
C ARG A 76 -2.24 -11.80 -5.36
N PHE A 77 -0.91 -11.92 -5.48
CA PHE A 77 0.04 -11.10 -4.71
C PHE A 77 -0.05 -9.61 -5.01
N VAL A 78 -0.66 -9.24 -6.13
CA VAL A 78 -0.79 -7.83 -6.56
C VAL A 78 -2.25 -7.41 -6.65
N THR A 79 -3.11 -8.26 -7.22
CA THR A 79 -4.50 -7.89 -7.55
C THR A 79 -5.38 -7.64 -6.33
N TYR A 80 -5.08 -8.28 -5.20
CA TYR A 80 -5.83 -8.10 -3.96
C TYR A 80 -5.90 -6.63 -3.51
N ALA A 81 -4.83 -5.88 -3.78
CA ALA A 81 -4.71 -4.49 -3.37
C ALA A 81 -5.64 -3.53 -4.14
N PHE A 82 -6.28 -3.99 -5.22
CA PHE A 82 -7.18 -3.17 -6.04
C PHE A 82 -8.65 -3.54 -5.89
N VAL A 83 -8.97 -4.57 -5.11
CA VAL A 83 -10.35 -4.99 -4.84
C VAL A 83 -10.70 -4.65 -3.39
N ASN A 84 -11.52 -3.63 -3.20
CA ASN A 84 -11.96 -3.20 -1.87
C ASN A 84 -13.33 -3.78 -1.51
N SER A 85 -13.61 -3.92 -0.20
CA SER A 85 -14.88 -4.48 0.29
C SER A 85 -16.08 -3.58 0.04
N ASN A 86 -15.88 -2.27 0.00
CA ASN A 86 -16.95 -1.29 -0.14
C ASN A 86 -16.45 0.04 -0.70
N PHE A 87 -17.42 0.87 -1.13
CA PHE A 87 -17.19 2.18 -1.74
C PHE A 87 -16.39 3.14 -0.84
N LEU A 88 -16.73 3.18 0.45
CA LEU A 88 -16.08 4.11 1.38
C LEU A 88 -14.60 3.79 1.56
N SER A 89 -14.26 2.50 1.73
CA SER A 89 -12.86 2.05 1.80
C SER A 89 -12.06 2.42 0.55
N SER A 90 -12.66 2.28 -0.64
CA SER A 90 -12.02 2.63 -1.91
C SER A 90 -11.74 4.12 -2.01
N ILE A 91 -12.70 4.98 -1.62
CA ILE A 91 -12.50 6.45 -1.65
C ILE A 91 -11.39 6.86 -0.69
N PHE A 92 -11.42 6.36 0.55
CA PHE A 92 -10.37 6.68 1.52
C PHE A 92 -8.99 6.21 1.06
N ALA A 93 -8.90 4.98 0.56
CA ALA A 93 -7.64 4.45 0.06
C ALA A 93 -7.12 5.26 -1.15
N ALA A 94 -7.98 5.63 -2.10
CA ALA A 94 -7.61 6.45 -3.25
C ALA A 94 -7.19 7.87 -2.82
N ALA A 95 -7.91 8.50 -1.91
CA ALA A 95 -7.58 9.82 -1.38
C ALA A 95 -6.22 9.82 -0.66
N LEU A 96 -5.96 8.81 0.17
CA LEU A 96 -4.69 8.64 0.85
C LEU A 96 -3.56 8.31 -0.14
N THR A 97 -3.82 7.45 -1.13
CA THR A 97 -2.86 7.15 -2.21
C THR A 97 -2.49 8.42 -2.97
N LEU A 98 -3.47 9.28 -3.27
CA LEU A 98 -3.23 10.54 -3.96
C LEU A 98 -2.43 11.52 -3.08
N ALA A 99 -2.79 11.69 -1.81
CA ALA A 99 -2.16 12.63 -0.89
C ALA A 99 -0.72 12.20 -0.55
N LEU A 100 -0.53 10.96 -0.12
CA LEU A 100 0.79 10.43 0.23
C LEU A 100 1.65 10.19 -1.01
N GLY A 101 1.04 9.69 -2.10
CA GLY A 101 1.70 9.51 -3.38
C GLY A 101 2.17 10.82 -4.00
N LYS A 102 1.41 11.92 -3.82
CA LYS A 102 1.87 13.26 -4.16
C LYS A 102 3.14 13.60 -3.39
N PHE A 103 3.09 13.50 -2.06
CA PHE A 103 4.24 13.83 -1.19
C PHE A 103 5.48 12.99 -1.55
N VAL A 104 5.33 11.67 -1.66
CA VAL A 104 6.43 10.75 -1.96
C VAL A 104 6.95 10.96 -3.38
N GLY A 105 6.04 11.12 -4.35
CA GLY A 105 6.40 11.30 -5.75
C GLY A 105 7.05 12.66 -6.05
N GLU A 106 6.72 13.72 -5.30
CA GLU A 106 7.42 15.01 -5.40
C GLU A 106 8.88 14.92 -4.92
N ILE A 107 9.15 14.10 -3.92
CA ILE A 107 10.48 13.97 -3.33
C ILE A 107 11.33 12.92 -4.05
N PHE A 108 10.76 11.76 -4.37
CA PHE A 108 11.49 10.62 -4.93
C PHE A 108 11.34 10.52 -6.45
N GLY A 109 10.30 11.09 -7.03
CA GLY A 109 9.90 10.90 -8.43
C GLY A 109 8.88 9.77 -8.60
N ASN A 110 8.34 9.66 -9.84
CA ASN A 110 7.25 8.74 -10.17
C ASN A 110 7.65 7.26 -10.02
N ILE A 111 8.79 6.87 -10.58
CA ILE A 111 9.22 5.45 -10.59
C ILE A 111 9.53 4.95 -9.17
N PRO A 112 10.33 5.65 -8.34
CA PRO A 112 10.53 5.23 -6.96
C PRO A 112 9.25 5.16 -6.12
N MET A 113 8.30 6.07 -6.34
CA MET A 113 6.99 6.01 -5.69
C MET A 113 6.22 4.72 -6.06
N LEU A 114 6.23 4.33 -7.34
CA LEU A 114 5.61 3.07 -7.79
C LEU A 114 6.34 1.85 -7.21
N ILE A 115 7.66 1.87 -7.12
CA ILE A 115 8.44 0.80 -6.48
C ILE A 115 8.00 0.62 -5.03
N VAL A 116 7.93 1.71 -4.26
CA VAL A 116 7.43 1.67 -2.88
C VAL A 116 6.03 1.07 -2.81
N PHE A 117 5.13 1.51 -3.69
CA PHE A 117 3.75 1.05 -3.73
C PHE A 117 3.65 -0.46 -3.98
N PHE A 118 4.30 -0.97 -5.04
CA PHE A 118 4.23 -2.39 -5.41
C PHE A 118 5.05 -3.30 -4.50
N VAL A 119 6.21 -2.87 -4.01
CA VAL A 119 6.99 -3.64 -3.03
C VAL A 119 6.19 -3.83 -1.74
N SER A 120 5.46 -2.80 -1.30
CA SER A 120 4.59 -2.89 -0.13
C SER A 120 3.44 -3.88 -0.33
N ILE A 121 2.82 -3.90 -1.51
CA ILE A 121 1.78 -4.88 -1.87
C ILE A 121 2.34 -6.30 -1.77
N ILE A 122 3.44 -6.59 -2.46
CA ILE A 122 4.00 -7.94 -2.53
C ILE A 122 4.49 -8.39 -1.16
N PHE A 123 5.24 -7.54 -0.44
CA PHE A 123 5.77 -7.89 0.88
C PHE A 123 4.65 -8.08 1.91
N GLY A 124 3.60 -7.24 1.87
CA GLY A 124 2.42 -7.39 2.71
C GLY A 124 1.73 -8.75 2.51
N ALA A 125 1.56 -9.18 1.25
CA ALA A 125 1.01 -10.49 0.94
C ALA A 125 1.90 -11.65 1.43
N VAL A 126 3.22 -11.55 1.21
CA VAL A 126 4.18 -12.58 1.67
C VAL A 126 4.13 -12.73 3.19
N VAL A 127 4.22 -11.63 3.93
CA VAL A 127 4.18 -11.67 5.41
C VAL A 127 2.85 -12.21 5.90
N PHE A 128 1.74 -11.80 5.27
CA PHE A 128 0.41 -12.30 5.61
C PHE A 128 0.28 -13.81 5.40
N GLY A 129 0.83 -14.34 4.29
CA GLY A 129 0.85 -15.77 4.00
C GLY A 129 1.77 -16.59 4.90
N VAL A 130 2.90 -15.99 5.34
CA VAL A 130 3.87 -16.69 6.23
C VAL A 130 3.38 -16.72 7.69
N VAL A 131 2.68 -15.66 8.14
CA VAL A 131 2.33 -15.50 9.56
C VAL A 131 0.98 -16.10 9.88
N LEU A 132 0.08 -16.22 8.91
CA LEU A 132 -1.30 -16.67 9.11
C LEU A 132 -1.59 -17.94 8.35
N ASP A 133 -2.52 -18.72 8.88
CA ASP A 133 -3.02 -19.96 8.29
C ASP A 133 -4.47 -19.85 7.86
N GLY A 134 -4.88 -20.71 6.91
CA GLY A 134 -6.26 -20.98 6.55
C GLY A 134 -6.88 -20.00 5.55
N LEU A 135 -8.21 -20.02 5.47
CA LEU A 135 -9.01 -19.23 4.53
C LEU A 135 -9.27 -17.80 5.05
N ARG A 136 -8.22 -17.00 5.16
CA ARG A 136 -8.33 -15.59 5.57
C ARG A 136 -8.07 -14.70 4.37
N PRO A 137 -9.09 -14.05 3.81
CA PRO A 137 -8.87 -13.22 2.63
C PRO A 137 -8.16 -11.92 3.00
N LEU A 138 -7.08 -11.63 2.28
CA LEU A 138 -6.44 -10.31 2.24
C LEU A 138 -6.93 -9.58 1.00
N TYR A 139 -7.48 -8.40 1.18
CA TYR A 139 -7.97 -7.52 0.11
C TYR A 139 -7.93 -6.06 0.54
N GLY A 140 -7.97 -5.18 -0.43
CA GLY A 140 -8.04 -3.74 -0.22
C GLY A 140 -6.72 -3.01 -0.37
N SER A 141 -6.84 -1.73 -0.68
CA SER A 141 -5.74 -0.84 -1.06
C SER A 141 -4.99 -0.23 0.15
N PHE A 142 -5.32 -0.63 1.38
CA PHE A 142 -4.65 -0.04 2.55
C PHE A 142 -3.20 -0.52 2.71
N VAL A 143 -2.86 -1.75 2.31
CA VAL A 143 -1.47 -2.24 2.37
C VAL A 143 -0.49 -1.32 1.64
N PRO A 144 -0.69 -0.95 0.35
CA PRO A 144 0.18 0.01 -0.30
C PRO A 144 0.06 1.43 0.26
N VAL A 145 -1.10 1.85 0.80
CA VAL A 145 -1.23 3.13 1.51
C VAL A 145 -0.31 3.15 2.73
N TYR A 146 -0.27 2.10 3.54
CA TYR A 146 0.67 1.97 4.65
C TYR A 146 2.12 1.96 4.17
N GLY A 147 2.40 1.40 2.99
CA GLY A 147 3.71 1.51 2.36
C GLY A 147 4.10 2.96 2.04
N LEU A 148 3.18 3.75 1.53
CA LEU A 148 3.40 5.19 1.31
C LEU A 148 3.55 5.96 2.62
N ILE A 149 2.85 5.56 3.71
CA ILE A 149 3.07 6.09 5.06
C ILE A 149 4.49 5.74 5.54
N GLY A 150 4.98 4.54 5.23
CA GLY A 150 6.37 4.13 5.50
C GLY A 150 7.38 5.03 4.80
N ALA A 151 7.15 5.31 3.52
CA ALA A 151 7.99 6.24 2.75
C ALA A 151 7.95 7.67 3.30
N TYR A 152 6.76 8.16 3.63
CA TYR A 152 6.57 9.45 4.30
C TYR A 152 7.36 9.51 5.63
N THR A 153 7.23 8.47 6.45
CA THR A 153 7.93 8.34 7.73
C THR A 153 9.44 8.38 7.54
N TYR A 154 9.97 7.69 6.52
CA TYR A 154 11.39 7.74 6.18
C TYR A 154 11.87 9.15 5.86
N VAL A 155 11.13 9.90 5.04
CA VAL A 155 11.49 11.30 4.70
C VAL A 155 11.55 12.16 5.96
N ILE A 156 10.53 12.07 6.83
CA ILE A 156 10.50 12.84 8.09
C ILE A 156 11.63 12.39 9.03
N PHE A 157 11.90 11.08 9.10
CA PHE A 157 12.99 10.52 9.91
C PHE A 157 14.36 11.11 9.50
N VAL A 158 14.66 11.14 8.21
CA VAL A 158 15.90 11.71 7.69
C VAL A 158 15.96 13.22 7.94
N ARG A 159 14.86 13.92 7.72
CA ARG A 159 14.77 15.37 7.94
C ARG A 159 15.00 15.75 9.41
N LEU A 160 14.36 15.05 10.34
CA LEU A 160 14.55 15.29 11.78
C LEU A 160 15.99 15.01 12.19
N GLY A 161 16.61 13.94 11.65
CA GLY A 161 18.02 13.64 11.89
C GLY A 161 18.97 14.74 11.42
N SER A 162 18.70 15.36 10.27
CA SER A 162 19.51 16.48 9.76
C SER A 162 19.39 17.76 10.61
N LEU A 163 18.27 17.91 11.32
CA LEU A 163 18.01 19.03 12.21
C LEU A 163 18.47 18.76 13.67
N GLY A 164 19.04 17.58 13.95
CA GLY A 164 19.41 17.17 15.31
C GLY A 164 18.21 16.94 16.24
N ALA A 165 16.99 16.80 15.67
CA ALA A 165 15.76 16.57 16.41
C ALA A 165 15.50 15.09 16.67
N ASN A 166 14.56 14.78 17.57
CA ASN A 166 14.23 13.40 17.89
C ASN A 166 13.53 12.69 16.71
N GLN A 167 14.25 11.81 16.05
CA GLN A 167 13.79 11.04 14.89
C GLN A 167 12.60 10.09 15.19
N LEU A 168 12.39 9.70 16.47
CA LEU A 168 11.24 8.86 16.84
C LEU A 168 9.90 9.55 16.59
N GLN A 169 9.88 10.89 16.54
CA GLN A 169 8.67 11.63 16.19
C GLN A 169 8.15 11.33 14.78
N ALA A 170 9.00 10.86 13.87
CA ALA A 170 8.58 10.44 12.54
C ALA A 170 7.57 9.27 12.59
N PHE A 171 7.66 8.41 13.59
CA PHE A 171 6.77 7.25 13.75
C PHE A 171 5.43 7.57 14.42
N ARG A 172 5.18 8.84 14.76
CA ARG A 172 3.95 9.25 15.47
C ARG A 172 2.68 8.91 14.67
N LEU A 173 2.70 9.10 13.35
CA LEU A 173 1.55 8.81 12.49
C LEU A 173 1.18 7.33 12.53
N ILE A 174 2.15 6.45 12.27
CA ILE A 174 1.91 5.01 12.28
C ILE A 174 1.53 4.52 13.69
N GLY A 175 2.13 5.08 14.73
CA GLY A 175 1.79 4.74 16.11
C GLY A 175 0.33 5.06 16.46
N ILE A 176 -0.19 6.20 16.02
CA ILE A 176 -1.60 6.58 16.19
C ILE A 176 -2.51 5.64 15.42
N LEU A 177 -2.19 5.33 14.15
CA LEU A 177 -3.00 4.43 13.33
C LEU A 177 -3.07 3.02 13.92
N LEU A 178 -1.95 2.46 14.36
CA LEU A 178 -1.92 1.15 15.02
C LEU A 178 -2.68 1.15 16.35
N ALA A 179 -2.59 2.23 17.13
CA ALA A 179 -3.35 2.35 18.37
C ALA A 179 -4.86 2.36 18.10
N ILE A 180 -5.31 3.10 17.08
CA ILE A 180 -6.70 3.11 16.65
C ILE A 180 -7.15 1.71 16.22
N GLN A 181 -6.38 1.04 15.36
CA GLN A 181 -6.68 -0.33 14.93
C GLN A 181 -6.76 -1.31 16.10
N LEU A 182 -5.85 -1.20 17.07
CA LEU A 182 -5.87 -2.03 18.27
C LEU A 182 -7.17 -1.84 19.06
N VAL A 183 -7.57 -0.58 19.30
CA VAL A 183 -8.80 -0.25 20.03
C VAL A 183 -10.02 -0.81 19.30
N PHE A 184 -10.11 -0.58 17.98
CA PHE A 184 -11.22 -1.10 17.18
C PHE A 184 -11.23 -2.64 17.14
N GLY A 185 -10.07 -3.27 17.03
CA GLY A 185 -9.93 -4.72 17.06
C GLY A 185 -10.38 -5.34 18.38
N LEU A 186 -10.10 -4.69 19.52
CA LEU A 186 -10.54 -5.16 20.84
C LEU A 186 -12.05 -4.97 21.05
N VAL A 187 -12.63 -3.91 20.52
CA VAL A 187 -14.06 -3.57 20.75
C VAL A 187 -14.98 -4.31 19.80
N PHE A 188 -14.60 -4.42 18.52
CA PHE A 188 -15.48 -4.92 17.45
C PHE A 188 -15.04 -6.28 16.89
N GLY A 189 -13.94 -6.85 17.38
CA GLY A 189 -13.33 -8.03 16.78
C GLY A 189 -12.55 -7.65 15.52
N GLY A 190 -11.22 -7.60 15.59
CA GLY A 190 -10.36 -7.23 14.46
C GLY A 190 -10.19 -8.36 13.45
N ASP A 191 -10.18 -8.01 12.17
CA ASP A 191 -9.54 -8.86 11.17
C ASP A 191 -8.01 -8.77 11.32
N GLN A 192 -7.29 -9.70 10.71
CA GLN A 192 -5.83 -9.75 10.81
C GLN A 192 -5.13 -9.02 9.64
N ILE A 193 -5.86 -8.24 8.87
CA ILE A 193 -5.33 -7.47 7.72
C ILE A 193 -4.25 -6.48 8.17
N TRP A 194 -4.34 -5.98 9.41
CA TRP A 194 -3.33 -5.10 9.98
C TRP A 194 -1.88 -5.66 9.93
N ILE A 195 -1.72 -6.99 9.91
CA ILE A 195 -0.40 -7.64 9.76
C ILE A 195 0.20 -7.30 8.39
N ALA A 196 -0.61 -7.42 7.33
CA ALA A 196 -0.17 -7.05 5.98
C ALA A 196 0.06 -5.54 5.84
N GLU A 197 -0.77 -4.71 6.49
CA GLU A 197 -0.62 -3.26 6.50
C GLU A 197 0.67 -2.83 7.19
N LEU A 198 0.97 -3.40 8.36
CA LEU A 198 2.22 -3.16 9.07
C LEU A 198 3.43 -3.64 8.25
N ALA A 199 3.33 -4.80 7.62
CA ALA A 199 4.37 -5.30 6.72
C ALA A 199 4.57 -4.36 5.52
N GLY A 200 3.47 -3.86 4.93
CA GLY A 200 3.51 -2.85 3.88
C GLY A 200 4.21 -1.56 4.31
N PHE A 201 3.91 -1.07 5.53
CA PHE A 201 4.60 0.08 6.12
C PHE A 201 6.12 -0.16 6.24
N VAL A 202 6.51 -1.30 6.80
CA VAL A 202 7.93 -1.67 6.96
C VAL A 202 8.62 -1.75 5.60
N ALA A 203 7.99 -2.43 4.64
CA ALA A 203 8.52 -2.54 3.28
C ALA A 203 8.68 -1.16 2.61
N GLY A 204 7.69 -0.28 2.73
CA GLY A 204 7.73 1.07 2.18
C GLY A 204 8.81 1.93 2.82
N PHE A 205 8.99 1.84 4.14
CA PHE A 205 10.07 2.53 4.85
C PHE A 205 11.45 2.10 4.34
N PHE A 206 11.71 0.79 4.26
CA PHE A 206 13.01 0.30 3.81
C PHE A 206 13.24 0.45 2.30
N ALA A 207 12.21 0.27 1.48
CA ALA A 207 12.29 0.54 0.05
C ALA A 207 12.69 2.01 -0.22
N SER A 208 12.24 2.94 0.63
CA SER A 208 12.57 4.36 0.52
C SER A 208 14.05 4.65 0.79
N VAL A 209 14.75 3.83 1.57
CA VAL A 209 16.21 3.94 1.76
C VAL A 209 16.94 3.78 0.43
N LEU A 210 16.46 2.87 -0.42
CA LEU A 210 17.04 2.59 -1.73
C LEU A 210 16.50 3.53 -2.82
N ALA A 211 15.23 3.89 -2.73
CA ALA A 211 14.50 4.69 -3.71
C ALA A 211 14.81 6.20 -3.61
N ALA A 212 15.24 6.68 -2.44
CA ALA A 212 15.54 8.10 -2.22
C ALA A 212 16.70 8.57 -3.12
N PRO A 213 16.65 9.80 -3.67
CA PRO A 213 17.76 10.36 -4.46
C PRO A 213 19.07 10.34 -3.67
N GLY A 214 20.07 9.63 -4.20
CA GLY A 214 21.36 9.43 -3.51
C GLY A 214 21.33 8.44 -2.34
N GLY A 215 20.18 7.82 -2.04
CA GLY A 215 20.02 6.87 -0.94
C GLY A 215 20.94 5.65 -1.05
N TRP A 216 21.06 5.10 -2.25
CA TRP A 216 21.97 3.98 -2.51
C TRP A 216 23.44 4.33 -2.25
N THR A 217 23.89 5.47 -2.76
CA THR A 217 25.29 5.93 -2.55
C THR A 217 25.56 6.28 -1.09
N ALA A 218 24.61 6.87 -0.39
CA ALA A 218 24.71 7.16 1.04
C ALA A 218 24.74 5.87 1.86
N PHE A 219 23.91 4.88 1.54
CA PHE A 219 23.88 3.56 2.17
C PHE A 219 25.20 2.80 1.97
N VAL A 220 25.71 2.71 0.72
CA VAL A 220 26.98 2.05 0.40
C VAL A 220 28.16 2.74 1.08
N ASN A 221 28.19 4.08 1.09
CA ASN A 221 29.26 4.84 1.76
C ASN A 221 29.24 4.67 3.28
N ARG A 222 28.07 4.47 3.88
CA ARG A 222 27.93 4.21 5.31
C ARG A 222 28.43 2.80 5.67
N MET A 223 28.19 1.81 4.79
CA MET A 223 28.71 0.44 4.98
C MET A 223 30.23 0.34 4.75
N ARG A 224 30.79 1.22 3.90
CA ARG A 224 32.23 1.24 3.59
C ARG A 224 33.09 2.03 4.58
N ARG A 225 32.49 2.76 5.53
CA ARG A 225 33.25 3.42 6.60
C ARG A 225 33.53 2.39 7.70
N PRO A 226 34.76 1.87 7.84
CA PRO A 226 35.15 1.10 9.01
C PRO A 226 35.07 2.01 10.25
N ARG A 227 34.64 1.47 11.36
CA ARG A 227 34.68 2.14 12.67
C ARG A 227 36.12 2.39 13.11
#